data_ab25262cf97215c718a0d23e9b8f3613
#
_entry.id   ab25262cf97215c718a0d23e9b8f3613
#
_cell.length_a   1.000
_cell.length_b   1.000
_cell.length_c   1.000
_cell.angle_alpha   90.00
_cell.angle_beta   90.00
_cell.angle_gamma   90.00
#
_symmetry.space_group_name_H-M   'P 1'
#
loop_
_entity.id
_entity.type
_entity.pdbx_description
1 polymer ?
#
loop_
_entity_poly.entity_id
_entity_poly.type
_entity_poly.pdbx_seq_one_letter_code
_entity_poly.pdbx_strand_id
1 'polypeptide(L)'
;MKILLIEPNIEGYALMPTMSLAVLKSFINEKTTHSAKIIDLIFHKKDWKEHLRKAIQKQSPDLIGLSVLSFNYHQALEIARFIKQISNVKILFGGVHITLLPEDILKNKEVDFLCIGEGEETLKEILDKNFNCTDIKGVWYKHQGKIIKNPSRRLIENLDELPFPDWSDFDLEKYFLISNNHLPIMGSRGCPYSCTYCSNHALKKKLEGKYVRFRSVDNILDEIGLRIKQYSGKGLKYLFFYDDTFILDKNFVFEFCRKFKEREYHKLLKWNVNVRANLVTEEIIKSMKDAGCYEVRMGVEAANDYIRNQIYKRGMSKEQIYSAVKIIKKYNLQLRLQFIIGAPFESYRMMKESFDMAKKINADYTLFPILMPLPSTEIKEICEKEGLIEESEFKDSHSMYTPPVSRTKYASRKQIQNLSRKILLYQMKKYFFKGLMMKGPLFLKDLLVFFLYYKPTYDLEIDNAFRFTINKYFLEKLSRYQK
;
A
#
# COMPACT_ATOMS: atom_id res chain seq x y z
N MET A 1 27.18 -11.69 -6.92
CA MET A 1 26.89 -11.31 -5.52
C MET A 1 25.51 -11.80 -5.11
N LYS A 2 25.27 -11.96 -3.81
CA LYS A 2 23.99 -12.38 -3.24
C LYS A 2 23.36 -11.24 -2.47
N ILE A 3 22.11 -10.91 -2.78
CA ILE A 3 21.34 -9.90 -2.04
C ILE A 3 20.17 -10.55 -1.30
N LEU A 4 19.94 -10.11 -0.08
CA LEU A 4 18.78 -10.48 0.72
C LEU A 4 17.86 -9.28 0.87
N LEU A 5 16.65 -9.38 0.35
CA LEU A 5 15.65 -8.32 0.39
C LEU A 5 14.66 -8.56 1.54
N ILE A 6 14.34 -7.53 2.32
CA ILE A 6 13.49 -7.63 3.50
C ILE A 6 12.37 -6.60 3.43
N GLU A 7 11.13 -7.05 3.62
CA GLU A 7 10.00 -6.20 3.98
C GLU A 7 9.92 -6.11 5.51
N PRO A 8 10.10 -4.94 6.12
CA PRO A 8 9.98 -4.78 7.57
C PRO A 8 8.50 -4.73 8.02
N ASN A 9 7.73 -5.77 7.70
CA ASN A 9 6.30 -5.91 7.98
C ASN A 9 6.04 -6.92 9.11
N ILE A 10 6.75 -6.78 10.23
CA ILE A 10 6.59 -7.68 11.39
C ILE A 10 5.19 -7.55 12.01
N GLU A 11 4.60 -6.36 12.01
CA GLU A 11 3.30 -6.09 12.61
C GLU A 11 2.10 -6.45 11.70
N GLY A 12 2.37 -6.89 10.46
CA GLY A 12 1.31 -7.33 9.54
C GLY A 12 0.45 -6.20 8.98
N TYR A 13 1.02 -5.05 8.69
CA TYR A 13 0.28 -3.90 8.10
C TYR A 13 -0.26 -4.19 6.70
N ALA A 14 0.52 -4.86 5.88
CA ALA A 14 0.10 -5.30 4.56
C ALA A 14 -0.21 -6.80 4.62
N LEU A 15 -1.42 -7.17 4.21
CA LEU A 15 -1.86 -8.57 4.13
C LEU A 15 -1.74 -9.16 2.72
N MET A 16 -0.96 -8.52 1.87
CA MET A 16 -0.57 -9.02 0.54
C MET A 16 0.93 -8.98 0.40
N PRO A 17 1.52 -9.92 -0.36
CA PRO A 17 2.96 -9.94 -0.55
C PRO A 17 3.45 -8.68 -1.26
N THR A 18 4.66 -8.24 -0.94
CA THR A 18 5.23 -6.97 -1.40
C THR A 18 5.68 -7.05 -2.84
N MET A 19 4.96 -6.38 -3.73
CA MET A 19 5.23 -6.39 -5.16
C MET A 19 6.60 -5.78 -5.50
N SER A 20 7.00 -4.69 -4.87
CA SER A 20 8.28 -4.04 -5.15
C SER A 20 9.47 -4.98 -4.94
N LEU A 21 9.48 -5.77 -3.86
CA LEU A 21 10.54 -6.74 -3.62
C LEU A 21 10.48 -7.90 -4.59
N ALA A 22 9.29 -8.36 -4.99
CA ALA A 22 9.13 -9.42 -5.98
C ALA A 22 9.65 -9.00 -7.36
N VAL A 23 9.44 -7.74 -7.77
CA VAL A 23 10.00 -7.18 -9.02
C VAL A 23 11.51 -7.04 -8.91
N LEU A 24 12.04 -6.49 -7.81
CA LEU A 24 13.49 -6.34 -7.61
C LEU A 24 14.21 -7.69 -7.61
N LYS A 25 13.63 -8.70 -6.94
CA LYS A 25 14.17 -10.06 -6.97
C LYS A 25 14.24 -10.61 -8.39
N SER A 26 13.13 -10.52 -9.12
CA SER A 26 13.05 -10.99 -10.50
C SER A 26 14.07 -10.26 -11.38
N PHE A 27 14.14 -8.93 -11.27
CA PHE A 27 15.07 -8.11 -12.04
C PHE A 27 16.53 -8.51 -11.80
N ILE A 28 16.95 -8.65 -10.54
CA ILE A 28 18.31 -9.07 -10.21
C ILE A 28 18.59 -10.47 -10.74
N ASN A 29 17.68 -11.42 -10.56
CA ASN A 29 17.90 -12.80 -10.97
C ASN A 29 17.88 -13.01 -12.49
N GLU A 30 17.10 -12.24 -13.24
CA GLU A 30 16.93 -12.42 -14.68
C GLU A 30 17.79 -11.49 -15.54
N LYS A 31 18.10 -10.29 -15.03
CA LYS A 31 18.81 -9.24 -15.81
C LYS A 31 20.25 -9.05 -15.36
N THR A 32 20.76 -9.84 -14.40
CA THR A 32 22.12 -9.73 -13.91
C THR A 32 22.74 -11.10 -13.64
N THR A 33 24.06 -11.14 -13.34
CA THR A 33 24.76 -12.34 -12.87
C THR A 33 24.67 -12.52 -11.35
N HIS A 34 23.95 -11.64 -10.66
CA HIS A 34 23.76 -11.66 -9.21
C HIS A 34 22.51 -12.47 -8.85
N SER A 35 22.32 -12.73 -7.56
CA SER A 35 21.14 -13.44 -7.07
C SER A 35 20.48 -12.71 -5.92
N ALA A 36 19.15 -12.65 -5.94
CA ALA A 36 18.33 -12.05 -4.90
C ALA A 36 17.37 -13.07 -4.29
N LYS A 37 17.18 -12.99 -2.97
CA LYS A 37 16.12 -13.69 -2.22
C LYS A 37 15.38 -12.72 -1.33
N ILE A 38 14.13 -13.06 -1.02
CA ILE A 38 13.28 -12.27 -0.12
C ILE A 38 13.13 -13.01 1.20
N ILE A 39 13.22 -12.27 2.31
CA ILE A 39 12.81 -12.71 3.64
C ILE A 39 11.56 -11.97 4.03
N ASP A 40 10.50 -12.72 4.16
CA ASP A 40 9.19 -12.23 4.58
C ASP A 40 9.02 -12.45 6.08
N LEU A 41 8.80 -11.37 6.83
CA LEU A 41 8.70 -11.38 8.29
C LEU A 41 7.27 -11.36 8.82
N ILE A 42 6.26 -11.23 7.95
CA ILE A 42 4.86 -11.08 8.38
C ILE A 42 4.34 -12.25 9.24
N PHE A 43 4.81 -13.47 8.95
CA PHE A 43 4.39 -14.67 9.68
C PHE A 43 5.33 -15.01 10.84
N HIS A 44 6.36 -14.16 11.09
CA HIS A 44 7.43 -14.37 12.06
C HIS A 44 7.46 -13.32 13.17
N LYS A 45 6.31 -12.74 13.53
CA LYS A 45 6.23 -11.67 14.54
C LYS A 45 6.95 -12.00 15.86
N LYS A 46 6.88 -13.25 16.32
CA LYS A 46 7.46 -13.67 17.62
C LYS A 46 8.92 -14.09 17.51
N ASP A 47 9.34 -14.62 16.38
CA ASP A 47 10.64 -15.25 16.16
C ASP A 47 11.45 -14.58 15.03
N TRP A 48 11.10 -13.37 14.63
CA TRP A 48 11.72 -12.70 13.48
C TRP A 48 13.25 -12.57 13.58
N LYS A 49 13.79 -12.38 14.81
CA LYS A 49 15.25 -12.31 15.03
C LYS A 49 15.94 -13.63 14.71
N GLU A 50 15.37 -14.72 15.19
CA GLU A 50 15.93 -16.06 14.94
C GLU A 50 15.75 -16.48 13.47
N HIS A 51 14.57 -16.18 12.89
CA HIS A 51 14.31 -16.43 11.48
C HIS A 51 15.31 -15.67 10.58
N LEU A 52 15.53 -14.39 10.86
CA LEU A 52 16.49 -13.57 10.13
C LEU A 52 17.93 -14.02 10.31
N ARG A 53 18.36 -14.41 11.54
CA ARG A 53 19.70 -14.97 11.81
C ARG A 53 19.95 -16.21 10.95
N LYS A 54 19.03 -17.16 10.95
CA LYS A 54 19.12 -18.38 10.13
C LYS A 54 19.22 -18.09 8.64
N ALA A 55 18.42 -17.13 8.17
CA ALA A 55 18.43 -16.70 6.77
C ALA A 55 19.77 -16.08 6.38
N ILE A 56 20.34 -15.19 7.18
CA ILE A 56 21.65 -14.57 6.94
C ILE A 56 22.77 -15.63 6.93
N GLN A 57 22.78 -16.54 7.90
CA GLN A 57 23.76 -17.62 7.96
C GLN A 57 23.69 -18.55 6.74
N LYS A 58 22.45 -18.95 6.35
CA LYS A 58 22.23 -19.85 5.21
C LYS A 58 22.58 -19.23 3.86
N GLN A 59 22.25 -17.95 3.66
CA GLN A 59 22.44 -17.28 2.38
C GLN A 59 23.81 -16.63 2.24
N SER A 60 24.44 -16.24 3.36
CA SER A 60 25.69 -15.47 3.39
C SER A 60 25.63 -14.29 2.39
N PRO A 61 24.70 -13.34 2.57
CA PRO A 61 24.50 -12.26 1.61
C PRO A 61 25.65 -11.25 1.64
N ASP A 62 25.97 -10.69 0.48
CA ASP A 62 26.90 -9.56 0.33
C ASP A 62 26.21 -8.22 0.66
N LEU A 63 24.90 -8.15 0.44
CA LEU A 63 24.06 -6.96 0.68
C LEU A 63 22.71 -7.38 1.27
N ILE A 64 22.22 -6.59 2.22
CA ILE A 64 20.83 -6.68 2.69
C ILE A 64 20.11 -5.39 2.32
N GLY A 65 19.01 -5.50 1.55
CA GLY A 65 18.15 -4.39 1.15
C GLY A 65 16.83 -4.40 1.92
N LEU A 66 16.41 -3.26 2.47
CA LEU A 66 15.12 -3.09 3.13
C LEU A 66 14.23 -2.12 2.36
N SER A 67 12.98 -2.53 2.11
CA SER A 67 11.95 -1.67 1.51
C SER A 67 11.20 -0.92 2.61
N VAL A 68 11.36 0.40 2.70
CA VAL A 68 10.92 1.20 3.84
C VAL A 68 9.80 2.16 3.47
N LEU A 69 8.70 2.04 4.18
CA LEU A 69 7.57 2.97 4.20
C LEU A 69 7.58 3.79 5.49
N SER A 70 6.90 4.94 5.51
CA SER A 70 6.94 5.83 6.69
C SER A 70 6.43 5.18 7.97
N PHE A 71 5.46 4.28 7.87
CA PHE A 71 4.89 3.60 9.03
C PHE A 71 5.69 2.38 9.53
N ASN A 72 6.64 1.86 8.74
CA ASN A 72 7.49 0.74 9.17
C ASN A 72 8.97 1.14 9.34
N TYR A 73 9.27 2.43 9.30
CA TYR A 73 10.65 2.93 9.39
C TYR A 73 11.35 2.53 10.69
N HIS A 74 10.67 2.62 11.84
CA HIS A 74 11.24 2.24 13.12
C HIS A 74 11.57 0.74 13.18
N GLN A 75 10.70 -0.10 12.60
CA GLN A 75 10.95 -1.53 12.48
C GLN A 75 12.14 -1.82 11.55
N ALA A 76 12.25 -1.08 10.45
CA ALA A 76 13.41 -1.20 9.56
C ALA A 76 14.72 -0.87 10.28
N LEU A 77 14.74 0.17 11.12
CA LEU A 77 15.91 0.50 11.95
C LEU A 77 16.20 -0.57 13.01
N GLU A 78 15.17 -1.14 13.65
CA GLU A 78 15.35 -2.22 14.61
C GLU A 78 15.97 -3.46 13.94
N ILE A 79 15.47 -3.82 12.76
CA ILE A 79 16.01 -4.90 11.94
C ILE A 79 17.48 -4.60 11.56
N ALA A 80 17.79 -3.39 11.11
CA ALA A 80 19.14 -3.00 10.74
C ALA A 80 20.12 -3.08 11.93
N ARG A 81 19.71 -2.60 13.11
CA ARG A 81 20.49 -2.72 14.35
C ARG A 81 20.77 -4.18 14.69
N PHE A 82 19.75 -5.02 14.63
CA PHE A 82 19.92 -6.46 14.88
C PHE A 82 20.87 -7.11 13.87
N ILE A 83 20.75 -6.80 12.58
CA ILE A 83 21.67 -7.31 11.54
C ILE A 83 23.11 -6.93 11.86
N LYS A 84 23.37 -5.65 12.21
CA LYS A 84 24.73 -5.17 12.55
C LYS A 84 25.31 -5.77 13.84
N GLN A 85 24.47 -6.29 14.74
CA GLN A 85 24.92 -7.05 15.92
C GLN A 85 25.46 -8.45 15.58
N ILE A 86 24.96 -9.06 14.49
CA ILE A 86 25.26 -10.45 14.14
C ILE A 86 26.09 -10.60 12.86
N SER A 87 26.28 -9.52 12.09
CA SER A 87 26.98 -9.53 10.81
C SER A 87 27.49 -8.14 10.42
N ASN A 88 28.61 -8.11 9.71
CA ASN A 88 29.16 -6.88 9.09
C ASN A 88 28.63 -6.63 7.67
N VAL A 89 27.59 -7.33 7.25
CA VAL A 89 27.01 -7.19 5.91
C VAL A 89 26.56 -5.73 5.65
N LYS A 90 26.71 -5.28 4.42
CA LYS A 90 26.25 -3.96 3.98
C LYS A 90 24.72 -3.89 4.00
N ILE A 91 24.17 -2.75 4.44
CA ILE A 91 22.73 -2.52 4.52
C ILE A 91 22.35 -1.34 3.63
N LEU A 92 21.37 -1.58 2.74
CA LEU A 92 20.77 -0.59 1.86
C LEU A 92 19.31 -0.39 2.24
N PHE A 93 18.90 0.86 2.42
CA PHE A 93 17.49 1.22 2.55
C PHE A 93 16.98 1.81 1.24
N GLY A 94 15.80 1.35 0.80
CA GLY A 94 15.07 1.88 -0.34
C GLY A 94 13.59 2.08 -0.01
N GLY A 95 12.80 2.51 -1.01
CA GLY A 95 11.37 2.71 -0.87
C GLY A 95 10.95 4.17 -0.71
N VAL A 96 9.63 4.37 -0.56
CA VAL A 96 9.02 5.71 -0.59
C VAL A 96 9.54 6.63 0.52
N HIS A 97 9.66 6.11 1.75
CA HIS A 97 10.12 6.92 2.88
C HIS A 97 11.55 7.42 2.67
N ILE A 98 12.41 6.56 2.15
CA ILE A 98 13.82 6.88 1.89
C ILE A 98 13.94 7.94 0.80
N THR A 99 13.16 7.81 -0.28
CA THR A 99 13.12 8.80 -1.36
C THR A 99 12.65 10.18 -0.88
N LEU A 100 11.74 10.21 0.09
CA LEU A 100 11.18 11.45 0.62
C LEU A 100 12.07 12.12 1.68
N LEU A 101 12.77 11.36 2.53
CA LEU A 101 13.60 11.87 3.65
C LEU A 101 15.00 11.22 3.71
N PRO A 102 15.82 11.31 2.67
CA PRO A 102 17.09 10.59 2.65
C PRO A 102 18.12 11.13 3.68
N GLU A 103 18.10 12.42 3.98
CA GLU A 103 19.12 13.06 4.82
C GLU A 103 19.13 12.57 6.25
N ASP A 104 17.96 12.38 6.86
CA ASP A 104 17.83 11.92 8.23
C ASP A 104 18.17 10.42 8.37
N ILE A 105 17.91 9.67 7.33
CA ILE A 105 18.12 8.21 7.35
C ILE A 105 19.60 7.88 7.42
N LEU A 106 20.45 8.54 6.65
CA LEU A 106 21.92 8.31 6.66
C LEU A 106 22.61 8.75 7.96
N LYS A 107 21.95 9.47 8.84
CA LYS A 107 22.49 9.74 10.18
C LYS A 107 22.59 8.46 11.03
N ASN A 108 21.78 7.42 10.72
CA ASN A 108 21.83 6.14 11.43
C ASN A 108 23.06 5.35 11.00
N LYS A 109 23.89 4.94 11.97
CA LYS A 109 25.17 4.24 11.72
C LYS A 109 25.00 2.88 11.06
N GLU A 110 23.85 2.26 11.23
CA GLU A 110 23.51 0.93 10.72
C GLU A 110 23.25 0.90 9.21
N VAL A 111 22.94 2.07 8.59
CA VAL A 111 22.60 2.17 7.17
C VAL A 111 23.83 2.61 6.38
N ASP A 112 24.25 1.79 5.41
CA ASP A 112 25.42 2.06 4.57
C ASP A 112 25.03 2.84 3.30
N PHE A 113 23.93 2.47 2.66
CA PHE A 113 23.46 3.02 1.38
C PHE A 113 21.98 3.35 1.41
N LEU A 114 21.58 4.35 0.62
CA LEU A 114 20.19 4.63 0.27
C LEU A 114 20.00 4.48 -1.23
N CYS A 115 18.87 3.89 -1.60
CA CYS A 115 18.36 3.87 -2.97
C CYS A 115 17.22 4.88 -3.07
N ILE A 116 17.42 5.93 -3.86
CA ILE A 116 16.46 7.01 -4.11
C ILE A 116 15.73 6.75 -5.43
N GLY A 117 14.41 6.67 -5.37
CA GLY A 117 13.58 6.38 -6.54
C GLY A 117 13.41 4.89 -6.81
N GLU A 118 13.44 4.50 -8.08
CA GLU A 118 13.29 3.10 -8.51
C GLU A 118 14.59 2.32 -8.30
N GLY A 119 14.46 1.10 -7.79
CA GLY A 119 15.60 0.33 -7.28
C GLY A 119 16.25 -0.60 -8.29
N GLU A 120 15.59 -0.93 -9.39
CA GLU A 120 15.98 -2.00 -10.30
C GLU A 120 17.40 -1.78 -10.86
N GLU A 121 17.61 -0.72 -11.63
CA GLU A 121 18.91 -0.40 -12.22
C GLU A 121 19.93 0.08 -11.16
N THR A 122 19.44 0.72 -10.09
CA THR A 122 20.31 1.22 -9.02
C THR A 122 20.96 0.07 -8.25
N LEU A 123 20.20 -0.96 -7.89
CA LEU A 123 20.72 -2.16 -7.23
C LEU A 123 21.70 -2.92 -8.14
N LYS A 124 21.33 -3.07 -9.42
CA LYS A 124 22.21 -3.70 -10.41
C LYS A 124 23.59 -3.03 -10.43
N GLU A 125 23.64 -1.70 -10.59
CA GLU A 125 24.92 -0.97 -10.65
C GLU A 125 25.74 -1.05 -9.35
N ILE A 126 25.08 -1.02 -8.17
CA ILE A 126 25.75 -1.20 -6.87
C ILE A 126 26.48 -2.55 -6.82
N LEU A 127 25.80 -3.61 -7.27
CA LEU A 127 26.35 -4.97 -7.28
C LEU A 127 27.44 -5.13 -8.33
N ASP A 128 27.21 -4.66 -9.57
CA ASP A 128 28.17 -4.73 -10.67
C ASP A 128 29.49 -4.00 -10.34
N LYS A 129 29.40 -2.85 -9.63
CA LYS A 129 30.56 -2.06 -9.20
C LYS A 129 31.13 -2.48 -7.85
N ASN A 130 30.72 -3.62 -7.31
CA ASN A 130 31.20 -4.16 -6.03
C ASN A 130 31.21 -3.12 -4.90
N PHE A 131 30.06 -2.42 -4.73
CA PHE A 131 29.83 -1.35 -3.75
C PHE A 131 30.66 -0.07 -3.95
N ASN A 132 31.38 0.07 -5.05
CA ASN A 132 31.92 1.39 -5.42
C ASN A 132 30.77 2.26 -5.93
N CYS A 133 30.19 3.03 -5.02
CA CYS A 133 29.02 3.88 -5.30
C CYS A 133 29.34 5.22 -5.95
N THR A 134 30.62 5.47 -6.32
CA THR A 134 30.99 6.69 -7.05
C THR A 134 30.19 6.77 -8.34
N ASP A 135 29.52 7.90 -8.55
CA ASP A 135 28.72 8.22 -9.74
C ASP A 135 27.54 7.29 -10.06
N ILE A 136 27.12 6.42 -9.12
CA ILE A 136 25.90 5.63 -9.29
C ILE A 136 24.68 6.52 -9.05
N LYS A 137 23.95 6.85 -10.10
CA LYS A 137 22.70 7.64 -10.00
C LYS A 137 21.68 6.97 -9.07
N GLY A 138 21.04 7.76 -8.22
CA GLY A 138 20.03 7.30 -7.27
C GLY A 138 20.61 6.67 -6.00
N VAL A 139 21.93 6.71 -5.78
CA VAL A 139 22.56 6.23 -4.55
C VAL A 139 23.08 7.38 -3.70
N TRP A 140 22.70 7.38 -2.43
CA TRP A 140 23.35 8.17 -1.40
C TRP A 140 24.08 7.25 -0.44
N TYR A 141 25.29 7.62 0.02
CA TYR A 141 26.09 6.74 0.86
C TYR A 141 27.03 7.52 1.77
N LYS A 142 27.63 6.82 2.73
CA LYS A 142 28.68 7.38 3.61
C LYS A 142 30.05 7.03 3.07
N HIS A 143 30.91 8.03 2.98
CA HIS A 143 32.32 7.86 2.67
C HIS A 143 33.17 8.76 3.56
N GLN A 144 34.11 8.20 4.31
CA GLN A 144 35.00 8.93 5.24
C GLN A 144 34.25 9.91 6.16
N GLY A 145 33.13 9.46 6.76
CA GLY A 145 32.31 10.28 7.66
C GLY A 145 31.44 11.35 6.98
N LYS A 146 31.52 11.50 5.65
CA LYS A 146 30.68 12.42 4.89
C LYS A 146 29.56 11.70 4.15
N ILE A 147 28.41 12.36 3.99
CA ILE A 147 27.33 11.89 3.15
C ILE A 147 27.57 12.35 1.72
N ILE A 148 27.71 11.39 0.82
CA ILE A 148 27.81 11.62 -0.63
C ILE A 148 26.42 11.44 -1.23
N LYS A 149 25.97 12.46 -1.99
CA LYS A 149 24.65 12.54 -2.60
C LYS A 149 24.81 12.50 -4.13
N ASN A 150 24.68 11.33 -4.72
CA ASN A 150 24.71 11.22 -6.18
C ASN A 150 23.40 11.78 -6.78
N PRO A 151 23.42 12.23 -8.06
CA PRO A 151 22.23 12.70 -8.76
C PRO A 151 21.12 11.66 -8.81
N SER A 152 19.88 12.11 -8.92
CA SER A 152 18.72 11.23 -9.10
C SER A 152 18.85 10.40 -10.38
N ARG A 153 18.33 9.17 -10.35
CA ARG A 153 18.15 8.35 -11.55
C ARG A 153 16.80 8.69 -12.19
N ARG A 154 16.77 8.79 -13.52
CA ARG A 154 15.50 8.91 -14.25
C ARG A 154 14.67 7.65 -14.05
N LEU A 155 13.37 7.85 -13.99
CA LEU A 155 12.41 6.74 -13.90
C LEU A 155 12.47 5.84 -15.14
N ILE A 156 12.26 4.54 -14.96
CA ILE A 156 12.18 3.55 -16.05
C ILE A 156 10.99 3.91 -16.94
N GLU A 157 11.23 4.22 -18.19
CA GLU A 157 10.17 4.70 -19.10
C GLU A 157 9.29 3.56 -19.62
N ASN A 158 9.90 2.46 -20.05
CA ASN A 158 9.20 1.28 -20.53
C ASN A 158 9.08 0.22 -19.43
N LEU A 159 7.89 0.09 -18.85
CA LEU A 159 7.64 -0.87 -17.78
C LEU A 159 7.57 -2.32 -18.25
N ASP A 160 7.41 -2.56 -19.56
CA ASP A 160 7.38 -3.91 -20.13
C ASP A 160 8.77 -4.58 -20.19
N GLU A 161 9.84 -3.80 -20.03
CA GLU A 161 11.21 -4.32 -19.91
C GLU A 161 11.49 -4.96 -18.55
N LEU A 162 10.66 -4.66 -17.55
CA LEU A 162 10.77 -5.27 -16.23
C LEU A 162 10.23 -6.71 -16.27
N PRO A 163 10.95 -7.65 -15.67
CA PRO A 163 10.45 -9.01 -15.53
C PRO A 163 9.22 -9.05 -14.61
N PHE A 164 8.40 -10.08 -14.78
CA PHE A 164 7.24 -10.29 -13.92
C PHE A 164 7.66 -10.55 -12.47
N PRO A 165 6.91 -10.06 -11.47
CA PRO A 165 7.23 -10.26 -10.06
C PRO A 165 7.46 -11.74 -9.71
N ASP A 166 8.56 -12.07 -9.06
CA ASP A 166 8.83 -13.44 -8.58
C ASP A 166 8.32 -13.63 -7.15
N TRP A 167 7.24 -14.37 -7.01
CA TRP A 167 6.55 -14.64 -5.75
C TRP A 167 7.08 -15.87 -4.98
N SER A 168 8.12 -16.56 -5.48
CA SER A 168 8.52 -17.89 -4.98
C SER A 168 9.03 -17.91 -3.54
N ASP A 169 9.50 -16.76 -3.00
CA ASP A 169 9.95 -16.67 -1.61
C ASP A 169 8.82 -16.29 -0.62
N PHE A 170 7.61 -16.03 -1.11
CA PHE A 170 6.44 -15.75 -0.26
C PHE A 170 5.61 -17.02 -0.03
N ASP A 171 5.16 -17.24 1.19
CA ASP A 171 4.18 -18.28 1.50
C ASP A 171 2.79 -17.87 1.00
N LEU A 172 2.58 -18.00 -0.34
CA LEU A 172 1.33 -17.55 -0.97
C LEU A 172 0.10 -18.27 -0.45
N GLU A 173 0.20 -19.50 0.03
CA GLU A 173 -0.93 -20.23 0.61
C GLU A 173 -1.42 -19.54 1.88
N LYS A 174 -0.49 -19.14 2.78
CA LYS A 174 -0.85 -18.32 3.94
C LYS A 174 -1.36 -16.92 3.53
N TYR A 175 -0.73 -16.29 2.53
CA TYR A 175 -1.22 -15.02 2.03
C TYR A 175 -2.64 -15.12 1.49
N PHE A 176 -2.98 -16.15 0.73
CA PHE A 176 -4.34 -16.35 0.22
C PHE A 176 -5.37 -16.53 1.34
N LEU A 177 -4.99 -17.11 2.47
CA LEU A 177 -5.87 -17.19 3.64
C LEU A 177 -6.16 -15.80 4.24
N ILE A 178 -5.12 -14.94 4.38
CA ILE A 178 -5.27 -13.62 5.02
C ILE A 178 -5.68 -12.51 4.04
N SER A 179 -5.27 -12.60 2.75
CA SER A 179 -5.61 -11.62 1.70
C SER A 179 -6.94 -11.87 1.02
N ASN A 180 -7.66 -12.90 1.42
CA ASN A 180 -8.88 -13.27 0.75
C ASN A 180 -8.70 -13.79 -0.69
N ASN A 181 -7.70 -14.64 -0.91
CA ASN A 181 -7.36 -15.20 -2.22
C ASN A 181 -6.98 -14.15 -3.29
N HIS A 182 -6.49 -12.98 -2.85
CA HIS A 182 -6.00 -11.93 -3.74
C HIS A 182 -4.50 -12.05 -3.99
N LEU A 183 -4.12 -11.78 -5.24
CA LEU A 183 -2.74 -11.52 -5.63
C LEU A 183 -2.64 -10.08 -6.17
N PRO A 184 -1.61 -9.30 -5.79
CA PRO A 184 -1.42 -7.99 -6.36
C PRO A 184 -0.92 -8.08 -7.80
N ILE A 185 -1.39 -7.14 -8.63
CA ILE A 185 -0.95 -6.90 -10.00
C ILE A 185 -0.80 -5.41 -10.21
N MET A 186 -0.02 -4.97 -11.18
CA MET A 186 0.20 -3.56 -11.47
C MET A 186 0.19 -3.31 -12.97
N GLY A 187 -0.68 -2.44 -13.42
CA GLY A 187 -0.76 -2.00 -14.81
C GLY A 187 -0.02 -0.69 -15.06
N SER A 188 0.16 0.15 -14.04
CA SER A 188 0.79 1.47 -14.17
C SER A 188 1.56 1.87 -12.92
N ARG A 189 2.54 2.77 -13.10
CA ARG A 189 3.25 3.45 -11.99
C ARG A 189 2.98 4.95 -12.05
N GLY A 190 2.69 5.53 -10.88
CA GLY A 190 2.52 6.97 -10.69
C GLY A 190 1.08 7.46 -10.89
N CYS A 191 0.82 8.66 -10.38
CA CYS A 191 -0.47 9.33 -10.44
C CYS A 191 -0.27 10.79 -10.88
N PRO A 192 -1.09 11.33 -11.82
CA PRO A 192 -0.93 12.70 -12.31
C PRO A 192 -1.39 13.75 -11.30
N TYR A 193 -2.22 13.36 -10.33
CA TYR A 193 -2.87 14.27 -9.39
C TYR A 193 -1.92 14.76 -8.29
N SER A 194 -2.24 15.94 -7.71
CA SER A 194 -1.42 16.61 -6.71
C SER A 194 -2.16 16.72 -5.36
N CYS A 195 -2.77 15.60 -4.91
CA CYS A 195 -3.44 15.56 -3.61
C CYS A 195 -2.42 15.80 -2.49
N THR A 196 -2.66 16.79 -1.63
CA THR A 196 -1.70 17.29 -0.63
C THR A 196 -1.24 16.27 0.39
N TYR A 197 -2.09 15.28 0.71
CA TYR A 197 -1.83 14.22 1.69
C TYR A 197 -1.10 13.00 1.10
N CYS A 198 -0.95 12.94 -0.23
CA CYS A 198 -0.46 11.75 -0.92
C CYS A 198 1.04 11.87 -1.22
N SER A 199 1.79 10.79 -0.98
CA SER A 199 3.22 10.73 -1.32
C SER A 199 3.51 10.90 -2.82
N ASN A 200 2.55 10.55 -3.70
CA ASN A 200 2.74 10.66 -5.14
C ASN A 200 3.12 12.06 -5.61
N HIS A 201 2.48 13.13 -5.07
CA HIS A 201 2.83 14.49 -5.49
C HIS A 201 4.22 14.91 -5.00
N ALA A 202 4.63 14.43 -3.81
CA ALA A 202 5.96 14.70 -3.28
C ALA A 202 7.05 13.92 -4.05
N LEU A 203 6.79 12.67 -4.41
CA LEU A 203 7.67 11.87 -5.26
C LEU A 203 7.82 12.47 -6.65
N LYS A 204 6.70 12.91 -7.28
CA LYS A 204 6.70 13.56 -8.59
C LYS A 204 7.57 14.81 -8.64
N LYS A 205 7.68 15.56 -7.52
CA LYS A 205 8.56 16.74 -7.43
C LYS A 205 10.06 16.38 -7.33
N LYS A 206 10.36 15.18 -6.81
CA LYS A 206 11.75 14.74 -6.53
C LYS A 206 12.35 13.84 -7.60
N LEU A 207 11.50 13.14 -8.36
CA LEU A 207 11.94 12.15 -9.34
C LEU A 207 11.90 12.71 -10.77
N GLU A 208 12.89 12.35 -11.57
CA GLU A 208 13.05 12.81 -12.94
C GLU A 208 12.45 11.81 -13.94
N GLY A 209 11.89 12.33 -15.05
CA GLY A 209 11.32 11.52 -16.14
C GLY A 209 9.80 11.54 -16.16
N LYS A 210 9.21 10.71 -17.02
CA LYS A 210 7.76 10.55 -17.15
C LYS A 210 7.21 9.86 -15.91
N TYR A 211 6.46 10.59 -15.07
CA TYR A 211 6.01 10.05 -13.79
C TYR A 211 4.89 9.00 -13.93
N VAL A 212 3.92 9.21 -14.83
CA VAL A 212 2.83 8.26 -15.10
C VAL A 212 3.19 7.39 -16.29
N ARG A 213 3.30 6.10 -16.07
CA ARG A 213 3.71 5.12 -17.08
C ARG A 213 2.83 3.88 -16.98
N PHE A 214 2.47 3.32 -18.13
CA PHE A 214 1.66 2.12 -18.23
C PHE A 214 2.51 0.98 -18.79
N ARG A 215 2.22 -0.22 -18.37
CA ARG A 215 2.58 -1.45 -19.07
C ARG A 215 1.63 -1.63 -20.26
N SER A 216 2.06 -2.31 -21.31
CA SER A 216 1.13 -2.73 -22.34
C SER A 216 0.09 -3.72 -21.81
N VAL A 217 -1.08 -3.70 -22.37
CA VAL A 217 -2.16 -4.62 -21.97
C VAL A 217 -1.75 -6.07 -22.19
N ASP A 218 -1.03 -6.38 -23.26
CA ASP A 218 -0.57 -7.74 -23.51
C ASP A 218 0.44 -8.21 -22.47
N ASN A 219 1.39 -7.37 -22.08
CA ASN A 219 2.35 -7.68 -21.03
C ASN A 219 1.65 -7.98 -19.68
N ILE A 220 0.62 -7.22 -19.31
CA ILE A 220 -0.18 -7.47 -18.09
C ILE A 220 -0.93 -8.81 -18.22
N LEU A 221 -1.53 -9.09 -19.36
CA LEU A 221 -2.31 -10.30 -19.56
C LEU A 221 -1.44 -11.56 -19.63
N ASP A 222 -0.22 -11.45 -20.13
CA ASP A 222 0.77 -12.53 -20.11
C ASP A 222 1.18 -12.87 -18.68
N GLU A 223 1.42 -11.84 -17.83
CA GLU A 223 1.63 -12.05 -16.40
C GLU A 223 0.43 -12.73 -15.75
N ILE A 224 -0.79 -12.25 -16.01
CA ILE A 224 -2.02 -12.85 -15.45
C ILE A 224 -2.15 -14.31 -15.88
N GLY A 225 -1.91 -14.64 -17.14
CA GLY A 225 -1.92 -16.01 -17.63
C GLY A 225 -0.91 -16.91 -16.90
N LEU A 226 0.30 -16.38 -16.67
CA LEU A 226 1.31 -17.07 -15.86
C LEU A 226 0.81 -17.32 -14.42
N ARG A 227 0.19 -16.32 -13.78
CA ARG A 227 -0.33 -16.45 -12.41
C ARG A 227 -1.49 -17.44 -12.31
N ILE A 228 -2.38 -17.46 -13.29
CA ILE A 228 -3.45 -18.47 -13.39
C ILE A 228 -2.82 -19.86 -13.43
N LYS A 229 -1.84 -20.09 -14.31
CA LYS A 229 -1.15 -21.38 -14.42
C LYS A 229 -0.45 -21.80 -13.12
N GLN A 230 0.18 -20.87 -12.41
CA GLN A 230 0.95 -21.15 -11.20
C GLN A 230 0.09 -21.35 -9.95
N TYR A 231 -1.03 -20.62 -9.81
CA TYR A 231 -1.70 -20.45 -8.52
C TYR A 231 -3.21 -20.72 -8.50
N SER A 232 -3.87 -21.00 -9.64
CA SER A 232 -5.30 -21.30 -9.62
C SER A 232 -5.63 -22.50 -8.73
N GLY A 233 -4.83 -23.56 -8.79
CA GLY A 233 -4.95 -24.74 -7.91
C GLY A 233 -4.54 -24.48 -6.44
N LYS A 234 -3.88 -23.35 -6.14
CA LYS A 234 -3.40 -22.98 -4.81
C LYS A 234 -4.27 -21.92 -4.12
N GLY A 235 -5.40 -21.56 -4.71
CA GLY A 235 -6.37 -20.67 -4.09
C GLY A 235 -6.43 -19.24 -4.67
N LEU A 236 -5.70 -18.91 -5.73
CA LEU A 236 -5.86 -17.63 -6.44
C LEU A 236 -7.27 -17.51 -7.02
N LYS A 237 -8.01 -16.46 -6.65
CA LYS A 237 -9.36 -16.15 -7.14
C LYS A 237 -9.53 -14.71 -7.57
N TYR A 238 -8.75 -13.82 -6.99
CA TYR A 238 -8.91 -12.38 -7.16
C TYR A 238 -7.58 -11.71 -7.48
N LEU A 239 -7.63 -10.70 -8.35
CA LEU A 239 -6.52 -9.78 -8.60
C LEU A 239 -6.84 -8.43 -7.98
N PHE A 240 -5.86 -7.84 -7.33
CA PHE A 240 -5.93 -6.45 -6.88
C PHE A 240 -4.94 -5.61 -7.67
N PHE A 241 -5.46 -4.70 -8.50
CA PHE A 241 -4.59 -3.74 -9.19
C PHE A 241 -4.11 -2.67 -8.22
N TYR A 242 -2.80 -2.60 -8.04
CA TYR A 242 -2.13 -1.62 -7.18
C TYR A 242 -1.98 -0.25 -7.81
N ASP A 243 -2.48 -0.10 -9.03
CA ASP A 243 -2.53 1.20 -9.71
C ASP A 243 -3.15 2.26 -8.80
N ASP A 244 -2.52 3.42 -8.71
CA ASP A 244 -3.05 4.55 -7.91
C ASP A 244 -4.44 5.01 -8.40
N THR A 245 -4.66 4.93 -9.71
CA THR A 245 -5.94 5.18 -10.36
C THR A 245 -5.98 4.40 -11.69
N PHE A 246 -6.63 3.25 -11.70
CA PHE A 246 -6.65 2.34 -12.85
C PHE A 246 -7.29 2.95 -14.11
N ILE A 247 -8.31 3.79 -13.92
CA ILE A 247 -9.12 4.36 -15.01
C ILE A 247 -8.60 5.71 -15.52
N LEU A 248 -7.27 5.97 -15.43
CA LEU A 248 -6.67 7.22 -15.93
C LEU A 248 -6.77 7.35 -17.45
N ASP A 249 -6.58 6.27 -18.16
CA ASP A 249 -6.70 6.18 -19.61
C ASP A 249 -7.83 5.23 -19.99
N LYS A 250 -8.89 5.79 -20.59
CA LYS A 250 -10.06 5.01 -20.99
C LYS A 250 -9.79 3.99 -22.07
N ASN A 251 -8.86 4.30 -22.99
CA ASN A 251 -8.51 3.38 -24.09
C ASN A 251 -7.78 2.16 -23.55
N PHE A 252 -6.85 2.37 -22.61
CA PHE A 252 -6.21 1.30 -21.87
C PHE A 252 -7.24 0.39 -21.16
N VAL A 253 -8.23 0.99 -20.48
CA VAL A 253 -9.28 0.23 -19.78
C VAL A 253 -10.10 -0.61 -20.76
N PHE A 254 -10.53 -0.04 -21.88
CA PHE A 254 -11.33 -0.76 -22.88
C PHE A 254 -10.54 -1.88 -23.54
N GLU A 255 -9.29 -1.62 -23.89
CA GLU A 255 -8.40 -2.63 -24.48
C GLU A 255 -8.16 -3.77 -23.48
N PHE A 256 -7.84 -3.45 -22.20
CA PHE A 256 -7.67 -4.45 -21.15
C PHE A 256 -8.94 -5.30 -20.98
N CYS A 257 -10.09 -4.68 -20.83
CA CYS A 257 -11.35 -5.40 -20.61
C CYS A 257 -11.70 -6.31 -21.82
N ARG A 258 -11.50 -5.82 -23.04
CA ARG A 258 -11.73 -6.61 -24.26
C ARG A 258 -10.81 -7.83 -24.30
N LYS A 259 -9.49 -7.62 -24.22
CA LYS A 259 -8.50 -8.70 -24.31
C LYS A 259 -8.57 -9.68 -23.13
N PHE A 260 -8.90 -9.20 -21.92
CA PHE A 260 -9.11 -10.06 -20.73
C PHE A 260 -10.27 -11.04 -20.95
N LYS A 261 -11.34 -10.58 -21.61
CA LYS A 261 -12.47 -11.43 -22.01
C LYS A 261 -12.10 -12.38 -23.15
N GLU A 262 -11.39 -11.91 -24.17
CA GLU A 262 -10.93 -12.74 -25.32
C GLU A 262 -10.04 -13.90 -24.86
N ARG A 263 -9.18 -13.66 -23.84
CA ARG A 263 -8.38 -14.72 -23.19
C ARG A 263 -9.19 -15.56 -22.17
N GLU A 264 -10.48 -15.33 -22.04
CA GLU A 264 -11.41 -16.00 -21.12
C GLU A 264 -11.03 -15.91 -19.62
N TYR A 265 -10.11 -15.03 -19.23
CA TYR A 265 -9.65 -14.88 -17.85
C TYR A 265 -10.75 -14.44 -16.89
N HIS A 266 -11.79 -13.74 -17.36
CA HIS A 266 -12.96 -13.33 -16.60
C HIS A 266 -13.79 -14.50 -16.06
N LYS A 267 -13.65 -15.70 -16.65
CA LYS A 267 -14.26 -16.94 -16.16
C LYS A 267 -13.50 -17.55 -14.98
N LEU A 268 -12.20 -17.26 -14.87
CA LEU A 268 -11.28 -17.86 -13.90
C LEU A 268 -11.01 -16.92 -12.72
N LEU A 269 -10.91 -15.62 -12.96
CA LEU A 269 -10.53 -14.60 -11.97
C LEU A 269 -11.51 -13.44 -11.95
N LYS A 270 -11.66 -12.86 -10.75
CA LYS A 270 -12.28 -11.54 -10.57
C LYS A 270 -11.21 -10.54 -10.16
N TRP A 271 -11.47 -9.26 -10.35
CA TRP A 271 -10.49 -8.23 -10.05
C TRP A 271 -11.13 -6.95 -9.49
N ASN A 272 -10.31 -6.16 -8.80
CA ASN A 272 -10.70 -4.87 -8.25
C ASN A 272 -9.64 -3.81 -8.46
N VAL A 273 -10.05 -2.55 -8.41
CA VAL A 273 -9.21 -1.38 -8.74
C VAL A 273 -9.52 -0.16 -7.89
N ASN A 274 -8.56 0.77 -7.85
CA ASN A 274 -8.78 2.11 -7.34
C ASN A 274 -9.27 3.03 -8.48
N VAL A 275 -10.27 3.86 -8.18
CA VAL A 275 -10.85 4.82 -9.13
C VAL A 275 -11.00 6.21 -8.51
N ARG A 276 -11.12 7.22 -9.37
CA ARG A 276 -11.52 8.58 -8.99
C ARG A 276 -12.92 8.87 -9.51
N ALA A 277 -13.75 9.50 -8.70
CA ALA A 277 -15.16 9.75 -9.04
C ALA A 277 -15.33 10.56 -10.34
N ASN A 278 -14.49 11.57 -10.58
CA ASN A 278 -14.53 12.42 -11.76
C ASN A 278 -14.11 11.73 -13.08
N LEU A 279 -13.61 10.50 -13.01
CA LEU A 279 -13.23 9.68 -14.18
C LEU A 279 -14.23 8.55 -14.44
N VAL A 280 -15.16 8.32 -13.54
CA VAL A 280 -16.17 7.26 -13.67
C VAL A 280 -17.19 7.64 -14.73
N THR A 281 -17.29 6.82 -15.76
CA THR A 281 -18.36 6.89 -16.77
C THR A 281 -19.12 5.57 -16.84
N GLU A 282 -20.32 5.60 -17.39
CA GLU A 282 -21.15 4.40 -17.52
C GLU A 282 -20.48 3.35 -18.40
N GLU A 283 -19.86 3.78 -19.50
CA GLU A 283 -19.17 2.91 -20.46
C GLU A 283 -17.98 2.19 -19.82
N ILE A 284 -17.15 2.91 -19.03
CA ILE A 284 -16.01 2.34 -18.32
C ILE A 284 -16.51 1.27 -17.34
N ILE A 285 -17.46 1.61 -16.48
CA ILE A 285 -17.95 0.70 -15.45
C ILE A 285 -18.62 -0.54 -16.07
N LYS A 286 -19.40 -0.36 -17.13
CA LYS A 286 -20.00 -1.48 -17.89
C LYS A 286 -18.91 -2.41 -18.44
N SER A 287 -17.92 -1.85 -19.14
CA SER A 287 -16.81 -2.64 -19.71
C SER A 287 -16.05 -3.42 -18.63
N MET A 288 -15.72 -2.77 -17.49
CA MET A 288 -15.06 -3.40 -16.36
C MET A 288 -15.91 -4.53 -15.76
N LYS A 289 -17.22 -4.31 -15.57
CA LYS A 289 -18.14 -5.33 -15.07
C LYS A 289 -18.18 -6.55 -15.96
N ASP A 290 -18.33 -6.33 -17.28
CA ASP A 290 -18.41 -7.39 -18.28
C ASP A 290 -17.09 -8.20 -18.36
N ALA A 291 -15.97 -7.57 -17.98
CA ALA A 291 -14.66 -8.21 -17.91
C ALA A 291 -14.32 -8.83 -16.54
N GLY A 292 -15.30 -8.92 -15.61
CA GLY A 292 -15.12 -9.59 -14.34
C GLY A 292 -14.62 -8.71 -13.19
N CYS A 293 -14.59 -7.38 -13.35
CA CYS A 293 -14.43 -6.49 -12.20
C CYS A 293 -15.58 -6.70 -11.22
N TYR A 294 -15.26 -6.86 -9.93
CA TYR A 294 -16.28 -7.10 -8.91
C TYR A 294 -16.37 -5.98 -7.88
N GLU A 295 -15.28 -5.25 -7.62
CA GLU A 295 -15.20 -4.16 -6.65
C GLU A 295 -14.43 -2.97 -7.22
N VAL A 296 -14.92 -1.77 -6.94
CA VAL A 296 -14.17 -0.51 -7.15
C VAL A 296 -13.95 0.19 -5.82
N ARG A 297 -12.76 0.75 -5.65
CA ARG A 297 -12.33 1.50 -4.47
C ARG A 297 -12.22 2.97 -4.84
N MET A 298 -13.02 3.82 -4.22
CA MET A 298 -13.12 5.23 -4.57
C MET A 298 -12.78 6.12 -3.38
N GLY A 299 -11.73 6.92 -3.52
CA GLY A 299 -11.35 7.94 -2.54
C GLY A 299 -12.24 9.17 -2.67
N VAL A 300 -13.08 9.41 -1.66
CA VAL A 300 -13.86 10.65 -1.47
C VAL A 300 -13.09 11.66 -0.64
N GLU A 301 -12.40 11.16 0.36
CA GLU A 301 -11.54 11.77 1.36
C GLU A 301 -12.30 12.67 2.35
N ALA A 302 -13.10 13.64 1.89
CA ALA A 302 -13.94 14.47 2.75
C ALA A 302 -15.28 14.83 2.07
N ALA A 303 -16.36 14.85 2.83
CA ALA A 303 -17.65 15.34 2.35
C ALA A 303 -17.68 16.87 2.24
N ASN A 304 -16.95 17.56 3.13
CA ASN A 304 -16.87 19.01 3.10
C ASN A 304 -16.04 19.47 1.89
N ASP A 305 -16.59 20.41 1.09
CA ASP A 305 -15.96 20.87 -0.15
C ASP A 305 -14.66 21.63 0.07
N TYR A 306 -14.59 22.43 1.14
CA TYR A 306 -13.37 23.15 1.51
C TYR A 306 -12.24 22.19 1.85
N ILE A 307 -12.51 21.21 2.72
CA ILE A 307 -11.51 20.19 3.09
C ILE A 307 -11.11 19.37 1.87
N ARG A 308 -12.08 18.91 1.07
CA ARG A 308 -11.81 18.07 -0.09
C ARG A 308 -11.01 18.80 -1.17
N ASN A 309 -11.38 20.06 -1.50
CA ASN A 309 -10.87 20.72 -2.69
C ASN A 309 -9.83 21.81 -2.39
N GLN A 310 -9.86 22.46 -1.22
CA GLN A 310 -8.83 23.47 -0.88
C GLN A 310 -7.69 22.83 -0.05
N ILE A 311 -8.02 21.97 0.93
CA ILE A 311 -7.01 21.39 1.80
C ILE A 311 -6.39 20.14 1.14
N TYR A 312 -7.20 19.19 0.68
CA TYR A 312 -6.72 17.95 0.06
C TYR A 312 -6.46 18.07 -1.44
N LYS A 313 -6.86 19.15 -2.09
CA LYS A 313 -6.71 19.40 -3.54
C LYS A 313 -7.19 18.25 -4.42
N ARG A 314 -8.36 17.67 -4.04
CA ARG A 314 -8.93 16.55 -4.81
C ARG A 314 -9.51 16.97 -6.16
N GLY A 315 -10.02 18.21 -6.30
CA GLY A 315 -10.65 18.69 -7.53
C GLY A 315 -11.86 17.85 -7.95
N MET A 316 -12.75 17.52 -7.01
CA MET A 316 -13.96 16.73 -7.25
C MET A 316 -15.16 17.37 -6.59
N SER A 317 -16.30 17.46 -7.30
CA SER A 317 -17.56 17.93 -6.73
C SER A 317 -18.36 16.81 -6.05
N LYS A 318 -19.32 17.18 -5.20
CA LYS A 318 -20.25 16.22 -4.61
C LYS A 318 -21.12 15.54 -5.67
N GLU A 319 -21.50 16.27 -6.70
CA GLU A 319 -22.31 15.78 -7.82
C GLU A 319 -21.56 14.67 -8.57
N GLN A 320 -20.27 14.88 -8.85
CA GLN A 320 -19.42 13.86 -9.48
C GLN A 320 -19.33 12.59 -8.61
N ILE A 321 -19.19 12.75 -7.28
CA ILE A 321 -19.15 11.62 -6.36
C ILE A 321 -20.47 10.84 -6.38
N TYR A 322 -21.62 11.53 -6.26
CA TYR A 322 -22.92 10.87 -6.27
C TYR A 322 -23.25 10.24 -7.63
N SER A 323 -22.87 10.89 -8.74
CA SER A 323 -23.00 10.34 -10.09
C SER A 323 -22.20 9.04 -10.24
N ALA A 324 -20.93 9.06 -9.83
CA ALA A 324 -20.08 7.86 -9.84
C ALA A 324 -20.71 6.73 -9.00
N VAL A 325 -21.16 7.02 -7.80
CA VAL A 325 -21.87 6.04 -6.92
C VAL A 325 -23.09 5.45 -7.62
N LYS A 326 -23.91 6.29 -8.25
CA LYS A 326 -25.12 5.85 -8.98
C LYS A 326 -24.77 4.89 -10.10
N ILE A 327 -23.74 5.21 -10.90
CA ILE A 327 -23.28 4.37 -12.01
C ILE A 327 -22.73 3.03 -11.46
N ILE A 328 -21.86 3.06 -10.47
CA ILE A 328 -21.26 1.84 -9.90
C ILE A 328 -22.33 0.89 -9.36
N LYS A 329 -23.33 1.43 -8.63
CA LYS A 329 -24.44 0.64 -8.09
C LYS A 329 -25.36 0.09 -9.18
N LYS A 330 -25.62 0.85 -10.25
CA LYS A 330 -26.41 0.40 -11.42
C LYS A 330 -25.86 -0.89 -12.02
N TYR A 331 -24.53 -1.04 -12.06
CA TYR A 331 -23.88 -2.25 -12.60
C TYR A 331 -23.56 -3.30 -11.54
N ASN A 332 -24.10 -3.19 -10.32
CA ASN A 332 -23.90 -4.15 -9.24
C ASN A 332 -22.41 -4.45 -8.97
N LEU A 333 -21.55 -3.43 -9.04
CA LEU A 333 -20.18 -3.52 -8.53
C LEU A 333 -20.17 -3.21 -7.04
N GLN A 334 -19.37 -3.96 -6.29
CA GLN A 334 -19.11 -3.60 -4.90
C GLN A 334 -18.39 -2.26 -4.85
N LEU A 335 -18.86 -1.39 -3.97
CA LEU A 335 -18.31 -0.05 -3.77
C LEU A 335 -17.61 0.03 -2.42
N ARG A 336 -16.30 0.28 -2.44
CA ARG A 336 -15.54 0.65 -1.26
C ARG A 336 -15.25 2.15 -1.31
N LEU A 337 -15.70 2.90 -0.28
CA LEU A 337 -15.39 4.31 -0.13
C LEU A 337 -14.28 4.52 0.88
N GLN A 338 -13.42 5.49 0.59
CA GLN A 338 -12.34 5.92 1.48
C GLN A 338 -12.54 7.39 1.84
N PHE A 339 -12.44 7.68 3.13
CA PHE A 339 -12.48 9.02 3.70
C PHE A 339 -11.24 9.17 4.60
N ILE A 340 -10.76 10.39 4.76
CA ILE A 340 -9.70 10.75 5.70
C ILE A 340 -10.29 11.80 6.63
N ILE A 341 -10.19 11.59 7.95
CA ILE A 341 -10.63 12.55 8.97
C ILE A 341 -9.43 13.14 9.69
N GLY A 342 -9.57 14.37 10.23
CA GLY A 342 -8.50 15.03 10.96
C GLY A 342 -7.59 15.90 10.08
N ALA A 343 -8.13 16.48 8.99
CA ALA A 343 -7.39 17.49 8.21
C ALA A 343 -7.08 18.73 9.06
N PRO A 344 -6.00 19.50 8.81
CA PRO A 344 -5.55 20.64 9.62
C PRO A 344 -6.64 21.62 10.04
N PHE A 345 -7.55 21.94 9.13
CA PHE A 345 -8.64 22.90 9.35
C PHE A 345 -10.02 22.23 9.46
N GLU A 346 -10.06 20.92 9.67
CA GLU A 346 -11.32 20.19 9.75
C GLU A 346 -11.91 20.29 11.16
N SER A 347 -13.16 20.76 11.28
CA SER A 347 -13.89 20.74 12.53
C SER A 347 -14.59 19.40 12.76
N TYR A 348 -14.99 19.13 14.01
CA TYR A 348 -15.77 17.93 14.33
C TYR A 348 -17.03 17.80 13.47
N ARG A 349 -17.72 18.94 13.17
CA ARG A 349 -18.89 18.98 12.31
C ARG A 349 -18.56 18.53 10.89
N MET A 350 -17.46 19.03 10.30
CA MET A 350 -17.01 18.65 8.95
C MET A 350 -16.66 17.16 8.85
N MET A 351 -15.95 16.62 9.86
CA MET A 351 -15.69 15.18 9.95
C MET A 351 -16.98 14.35 10.02
N LYS A 352 -17.95 14.84 10.81
CA LYS A 352 -19.26 14.20 10.92
C LYS A 352 -20.04 14.25 9.59
N GLU A 353 -19.91 15.30 8.78
CA GLU A 353 -20.48 15.37 7.43
C GLU A 353 -19.98 14.21 6.54
N SER A 354 -18.68 13.85 6.64
CA SER A 354 -18.11 12.71 5.93
C SER A 354 -18.72 11.38 6.39
N PHE A 355 -18.94 11.22 7.70
CA PHE A 355 -19.61 10.03 8.22
C PHE A 355 -21.08 9.96 7.81
N ASP A 356 -21.80 11.08 7.82
CA ASP A 356 -23.20 11.14 7.40
C ASP A 356 -23.34 10.89 5.89
N MET A 357 -22.42 11.40 5.06
CA MET A 357 -22.36 11.10 3.62
C MET A 357 -22.13 9.60 3.39
N ALA A 358 -21.22 8.97 4.11
CA ALA A 358 -20.96 7.53 4.00
C ALA A 358 -22.21 6.70 4.36
N LYS A 359 -22.94 7.09 5.40
CA LYS A 359 -24.22 6.45 5.77
C LYS A 359 -25.27 6.60 4.66
N LYS A 360 -25.41 7.83 4.11
CA LYS A 360 -26.37 8.13 3.03
C LYS A 360 -26.05 7.34 1.76
N ILE A 361 -24.78 7.27 1.37
CA ILE A 361 -24.35 6.48 0.20
C ILE A 361 -24.58 5.00 0.44
N ASN A 362 -24.43 4.53 1.67
CA ASN A 362 -24.57 3.12 2.03
C ASN A 362 -23.75 2.20 1.10
N ALA A 363 -22.45 2.52 0.97
CA ALA A 363 -21.51 1.68 0.20
C ALA A 363 -21.33 0.30 0.87
N ASP A 364 -20.84 -0.67 0.11
CA ASP A 364 -20.55 -2.01 0.66
C ASP A 364 -19.52 -1.93 1.78
N TYR A 365 -18.49 -1.10 1.58
CA TYR A 365 -17.45 -0.82 2.57
C TYR A 365 -17.11 0.65 2.66
N THR A 366 -16.75 1.09 3.85
CA THR A 366 -16.20 2.42 4.08
C THR A 366 -14.99 2.36 4.99
N LEU A 367 -13.96 3.15 4.69
CA LEU A 367 -12.78 3.31 5.53
C LEU A 367 -12.67 4.77 5.97
N PHE A 368 -12.24 4.99 7.22
CA PHE A 368 -12.04 6.30 7.82
C PHE A 368 -10.71 6.34 8.58
N PRO A 369 -9.57 6.23 7.89
CA PRO A 369 -8.30 6.51 8.54
C PRO A 369 -8.25 7.95 9.05
N ILE A 370 -7.51 8.15 10.14
CA ILE A 370 -7.15 9.49 10.59
C ILE A 370 -5.98 9.95 9.74
N LEU A 371 -5.92 11.24 9.39
CA LEU A 371 -4.84 11.79 8.57
C LEU A 371 -3.47 11.47 9.18
N MET A 372 -2.61 10.90 8.36
CA MET A 372 -1.18 10.75 8.65
C MET A 372 -0.40 11.67 7.71
N PRO A 373 0.17 12.77 8.19
CA PRO A 373 0.95 13.68 7.37
C PRO A 373 2.27 13.05 6.99
N LEU A 374 2.33 12.51 5.77
CA LEU A 374 3.53 11.83 5.28
C LEU A 374 4.68 12.82 5.03
N PRO A 375 5.93 12.39 5.16
CA PRO A 375 7.09 13.23 4.91
C PRO A 375 7.07 13.91 3.54
N SER A 376 7.57 15.13 3.48
CA SER A 376 7.70 15.96 2.25
C SER A 376 6.36 16.20 1.53
N THR A 377 5.22 15.97 2.17
CA THR A 377 3.90 16.27 1.61
C THR A 377 3.46 17.68 2.02
N GLU A 378 2.71 18.35 1.15
CA GLU A 378 2.16 19.68 1.43
C GLU A 378 1.29 19.69 2.69
N ILE A 379 0.57 18.61 2.96
CA ILE A 379 -0.27 18.50 4.16
C ILE A 379 0.59 18.48 5.44
N LYS A 380 1.80 17.90 5.38
CA LYS A 380 2.73 17.90 6.51
C LYS A 380 3.23 19.31 6.78
N GLU A 381 3.63 20.03 5.75
CA GLU A 381 4.05 21.44 5.86
C GLU A 381 2.96 22.33 6.48
N ILE A 382 1.69 22.12 6.07
CA ILE A 382 0.53 22.80 6.67
C ILE A 382 0.39 22.44 8.15
N CYS A 383 0.49 21.17 8.51
CA CYS A 383 0.36 20.72 9.89
C CYS A 383 1.47 21.29 10.79
N GLU A 384 2.71 21.33 10.29
CA GLU A 384 3.87 21.89 11.01
C GLU A 384 3.69 23.40 11.22
N LYS A 385 3.32 24.14 10.18
CA LYS A 385 3.07 25.59 10.24
C LYS A 385 1.96 25.95 11.24
N GLU A 386 0.93 25.13 11.34
CA GLU A 386 -0.18 25.35 12.27
C GLU A 386 0.07 24.74 13.67
N GLY A 387 1.25 24.16 13.93
CA GLY A 387 1.61 23.56 15.21
C GLY A 387 0.73 22.37 15.61
N LEU A 388 0.29 21.56 14.62
CA LEU A 388 -0.64 20.44 14.84
C LEU A 388 0.07 19.10 14.99
N ILE A 389 1.40 19.06 14.84
CA ILE A 389 2.24 17.87 14.94
C ILE A 389 3.27 18.08 16.02
N GLU A 390 3.42 17.10 16.91
CA GLU A 390 4.54 17.00 17.84
C GLU A 390 5.54 15.97 17.30
N GLU A 391 6.84 16.32 17.22
CA GLU A 391 7.87 15.41 16.67
C GLU A 391 7.97 14.07 17.42
N SER A 392 7.71 14.09 18.74
CA SER A 392 7.68 12.88 19.56
C SER A 392 6.60 11.90 19.12
N GLU A 393 5.47 12.38 18.61
CA GLU A 393 4.34 11.55 18.19
C GLU A 393 4.62 10.78 16.89
N PHE A 394 5.53 11.28 16.04
CA PHE A 394 5.97 10.55 14.83
C PHE A 394 6.82 9.33 15.16
N LYS A 395 7.58 9.37 16.26
CA LYS A 395 8.43 8.25 16.69
C LYS A 395 7.62 7.07 17.20
N ASP A 396 6.44 7.34 17.75
CA ASP A 396 5.58 6.33 18.38
C ASP A 396 4.42 5.86 17.50
N SER A 397 4.25 6.40 16.28
CA SER A 397 3.18 6.00 15.38
C SER A 397 3.52 4.72 14.63
N HIS A 398 3.10 3.59 15.17
CA HIS A 398 3.29 2.27 14.56
C HIS A 398 2.18 1.87 13.57
N SER A 399 1.21 2.76 13.28
CA SER A 399 0.05 2.42 12.44
C SER A 399 -0.63 3.67 11.88
N MET A 400 -1.18 3.57 10.66
CA MET A 400 -2.07 4.60 10.09
C MET A 400 -3.35 4.84 10.91
N TYR A 401 -3.59 4.08 11.96
CA TYR A 401 -4.72 4.23 12.88
C TYR A 401 -4.31 4.82 14.23
N THR A 402 -3.01 4.95 14.49
CA THR A 402 -2.42 5.76 15.57
C THR A 402 -1.57 6.87 14.97
N PRO A 403 -2.18 7.81 14.25
CA PRO A 403 -1.39 8.83 13.58
C PRO A 403 -0.84 9.84 14.58
N PRO A 404 0.27 10.47 14.23
CA PRO A 404 0.88 11.54 15.01
C PRO A 404 0.01 12.81 15.04
N VAL A 405 -1.00 12.92 14.19
CA VAL A 405 -1.93 14.05 14.24
C VAL A 405 -2.90 13.85 15.36
N SER A 406 -2.60 14.52 16.44
CA SER A 406 -3.40 14.47 17.66
C SER A 406 -4.58 15.41 17.63
N ARG A 407 -4.56 16.47 16.82
CA ARG A 407 -5.61 17.51 16.79
C ARG A 407 -5.65 18.19 15.41
N THR A 408 -6.76 18.87 15.16
CA THR A 408 -6.87 19.87 14.09
C THR A 408 -6.92 21.27 14.70
N LYS A 409 -6.95 22.31 13.89
CA LYS A 409 -7.14 23.68 14.37
C LYS A 409 -8.46 23.86 15.15
N TYR A 410 -9.50 23.07 14.79
CA TYR A 410 -10.86 23.22 15.31
C TYR A 410 -11.44 21.98 16.00
N ALA A 411 -10.65 20.93 16.16
CA ALA A 411 -11.07 19.73 16.89
C ALA A 411 -9.92 19.13 17.69
N SER A 412 -10.24 18.74 18.93
CA SER A 412 -9.28 18.09 19.82
C SER A 412 -9.06 16.63 19.47
N ARG A 413 -7.93 16.05 19.92
CA ARG A 413 -7.62 14.62 19.81
C ARG A 413 -8.80 13.75 20.31
N LYS A 414 -9.36 14.08 21.48
CA LYS A 414 -10.49 13.36 22.07
C LYS A 414 -11.72 13.35 21.15
N GLN A 415 -12.00 14.46 20.48
CA GLN A 415 -13.13 14.54 19.53
C GLN A 415 -12.89 13.64 18.31
N ILE A 416 -11.69 13.65 17.73
CA ILE A 416 -11.33 12.80 16.58
C ILE A 416 -11.42 11.33 16.97
N GLN A 417 -10.82 10.94 18.08
CA GLN A 417 -10.86 9.57 18.60
C GLN A 417 -12.28 9.08 18.89
N ASN A 418 -13.11 9.93 19.51
CA ASN A 418 -14.50 9.60 19.80
C ASN A 418 -15.32 9.42 18.51
N LEU A 419 -15.08 10.24 17.50
CA LEU A 419 -15.75 10.06 16.20
C LEU A 419 -15.26 8.77 15.53
N SER A 420 -13.96 8.51 15.49
CA SER A 420 -13.39 7.27 14.96
C SER A 420 -13.99 6.02 15.64
N ARG A 421 -14.14 6.05 16.99
CA ARG A 421 -14.82 4.97 17.74
C ARG A 421 -16.30 4.82 17.34
N LYS A 422 -17.04 5.92 17.19
CA LYS A 422 -18.44 5.88 16.74
C LYS A 422 -18.59 5.30 15.33
N ILE A 423 -17.68 5.68 14.42
CA ILE A 423 -17.64 5.15 13.05
C ILE A 423 -17.37 3.64 13.09
N LEU A 424 -16.37 3.21 13.85
CA LEU A 424 -16.03 1.80 14.00
C LEU A 424 -17.20 0.97 14.53
N LEU A 425 -17.86 1.44 15.60
CA LEU A 425 -19.01 0.74 16.19
C LEU A 425 -20.18 0.65 15.19
N TYR A 426 -20.43 1.70 14.42
CA TYR A 426 -21.44 1.68 13.35
C TYR A 426 -21.10 0.64 12.28
N GLN A 427 -19.85 0.61 11.84
CA GLN A 427 -19.37 -0.35 10.84
C GLN A 427 -19.46 -1.79 11.37
N MET A 428 -19.00 -2.04 12.60
CA MET A 428 -19.12 -3.35 13.23
C MET A 428 -20.58 -3.83 13.28
N LYS A 429 -21.51 -2.99 13.74
CA LYS A 429 -22.96 -3.32 13.76
C LYS A 429 -23.45 -3.64 12.36
N LYS A 430 -23.23 -2.75 11.39
CA LYS A 430 -23.67 -2.93 9.99
C LYS A 430 -23.18 -4.25 9.41
N TYR A 431 -21.89 -4.57 9.58
CA TYR A 431 -21.30 -5.77 8.98
C TYR A 431 -21.60 -7.03 9.78
N PHE A 432 -21.71 -6.94 11.10
CA PHE A 432 -22.14 -8.06 11.93
C PHE A 432 -23.54 -8.53 11.53
N PHE A 433 -24.53 -7.61 11.49
CA PHE A 433 -25.87 -7.96 11.08
C PHE A 433 -25.94 -8.47 9.64
N LYS A 434 -25.20 -7.84 8.71
CA LYS A 434 -25.13 -8.33 7.33
C LYS A 434 -24.54 -9.75 7.27
N GLY A 435 -23.46 -10.02 7.99
CA GLY A 435 -22.84 -11.36 8.05
C GLY A 435 -23.77 -12.40 8.66
N LEU A 436 -24.46 -12.06 9.75
CA LEU A 436 -25.42 -12.95 10.40
C LEU A 436 -26.61 -13.28 9.48
N MET A 437 -27.15 -12.29 8.79
CA MET A 437 -28.26 -12.49 7.85
C MET A 437 -27.88 -13.34 6.64
N MET A 438 -26.63 -13.23 6.16
CA MET A 438 -26.18 -13.94 4.95
C MET A 438 -25.66 -15.35 5.21
N LYS A 439 -25.15 -15.65 6.40
CA LYS A 439 -24.47 -16.90 6.74
C LYS A 439 -25.02 -17.65 7.93
N GLY A 440 -25.84 -17.02 8.75
CA GLY A 440 -26.31 -17.63 9.99
C GLY A 440 -25.15 -18.17 10.87
N PRO A 441 -25.23 -19.45 11.33
CA PRO A 441 -24.23 -20.03 12.23
C PRO A 441 -22.81 -20.10 11.66
N LEU A 442 -22.63 -20.19 10.34
CA LEU A 442 -21.31 -20.21 9.70
C LEU A 442 -20.54 -18.91 9.91
N PHE A 443 -21.23 -17.79 10.02
CA PHE A 443 -20.62 -16.51 10.36
C PHE A 443 -20.00 -16.51 11.76
N LEU A 444 -20.66 -17.15 12.74
CA LEU A 444 -20.13 -17.28 14.09
C LEU A 444 -18.86 -18.16 14.12
N LYS A 445 -18.79 -19.20 13.28
CA LYS A 445 -17.58 -20.01 13.11
C LYS A 445 -16.42 -19.17 12.55
N ASP A 446 -16.66 -18.35 11.53
CA ASP A 446 -15.64 -17.46 10.95
C ASP A 446 -15.17 -16.41 11.98
N LEU A 447 -16.08 -15.91 12.82
CA LEU A 447 -15.79 -15.02 13.93
C LEU A 447 -14.88 -15.70 14.98
N LEU A 448 -15.19 -16.95 15.33
CA LEU A 448 -14.42 -17.75 16.28
C LEU A 448 -13.01 -18.05 15.74
N VAL A 449 -12.90 -18.44 14.46
CA VAL A 449 -11.61 -18.63 13.78
C VAL A 449 -10.79 -17.35 13.79
N PHE A 450 -11.44 -16.20 13.56
CA PHE A 450 -10.79 -14.91 13.68
C PHE A 450 -10.20 -14.69 15.09
N PHE A 451 -10.99 -14.86 16.14
CA PHE A 451 -10.52 -14.70 17.52
C PHE A 451 -9.44 -15.71 17.94
N LEU A 452 -9.47 -16.93 17.40
CA LEU A 452 -8.49 -17.96 17.72
C LEU A 452 -7.14 -17.76 17.03
N TYR A 453 -7.14 -17.32 15.77
CA TYR A 453 -5.91 -17.12 14.99
C TYR A 453 -5.29 -15.73 15.18
N TYR A 454 -6.12 -14.74 15.48
CA TYR A 454 -5.71 -13.35 15.70
C TYR A 454 -5.85 -12.96 17.17
N LYS A 455 -5.49 -13.86 18.10
CA LYS A 455 -5.46 -13.53 19.54
C LYS A 455 -4.77 -12.18 19.72
N PRO A 456 -5.47 -11.15 20.20
CA PRO A 456 -4.83 -9.92 20.57
C PRO A 456 -3.88 -10.23 21.74
N THR A 457 -2.61 -9.91 21.58
CA THR A 457 -1.72 -9.77 22.74
C THR A 457 -2.25 -8.59 23.54
N TYR A 458 -2.55 -8.82 24.81
CA TYR A 458 -3.20 -7.86 25.72
C TYR A 458 -2.22 -6.75 26.12
N ASP A 459 -2.12 -5.69 25.32
CA ASP A 459 -1.54 -4.41 25.69
C ASP A 459 -2.40 -3.29 25.12
N LEU A 460 -2.45 -2.14 25.78
CA LEU A 460 -3.34 -1.00 25.44
C LEU A 460 -3.18 -0.40 24.03
N GLU A 461 -2.13 -0.77 23.31
CA GLU A 461 -1.94 -0.51 21.86
C GLU A 461 -2.85 -1.35 20.96
N ILE A 462 -3.49 -2.37 21.50
CA ILE A 462 -4.36 -3.35 20.85
C ILE A 462 -5.56 -2.72 20.15
N ASP A 463 -6.06 -1.61 20.66
CA ASP A 463 -7.28 -1.00 20.12
C ASP A 463 -7.15 -0.64 18.62
N ASN A 464 -5.94 -0.40 18.14
CA ASN A 464 -5.67 0.06 16.78
C ASN A 464 -5.34 -1.08 15.80
N ALA A 465 -4.50 -2.04 16.19
CA ALA A 465 -4.23 -3.24 15.40
C ALA A 465 -5.48 -4.12 15.31
N PHE A 466 -6.24 -4.23 16.40
CA PHE A 466 -7.53 -4.91 16.46
C PHE A 466 -8.58 -4.24 15.55
N ARG A 467 -8.64 -2.90 15.50
CA ARG A 467 -9.50 -2.14 14.59
C ARG A 467 -9.16 -2.35 13.13
N PHE A 468 -7.86 -2.36 12.79
CA PHE A 468 -7.40 -2.63 11.44
C PHE A 468 -7.73 -4.06 11.03
N THR A 469 -7.40 -5.01 11.86
CA THR A 469 -7.58 -6.44 11.59
C THR A 469 -9.06 -6.81 11.56
N ILE A 470 -9.89 -6.30 12.47
CA ILE A 470 -11.34 -6.49 12.43
C ILE A 470 -11.94 -5.83 11.20
N ASN A 471 -11.67 -4.55 10.93
CA ASN A 471 -12.20 -3.89 9.74
C ASN A 471 -11.79 -4.61 8.47
N LYS A 472 -10.52 -4.95 8.32
CA LYS A 472 -10.02 -5.61 7.13
C LYS A 472 -10.52 -7.04 7.00
N TYR A 473 -10.44 -7.85 8.05
CA TYR A 473 -10.87 -9.24 8.03
C TYR A 473 -12.39 -9.38 7.89
N PHE A 474 -13.17 -8.64 8.68
CA PHE A 474 -14.63 -8.66 8.57
C PHE A 474 -15.11 -8.07 7.26
N LEU A 475 -14.54 -6.95 6.84
CA LEU A 475 -14.94 -6.28 5.61
C LEU A 475 -14.59 -7.12 4.38
N GLU A 476 -13.42 -7.73 4.34
CA GLU A 476 -12.98 -8.55 3.22
C GLU A 476 -13.64 -9.93 3.19
N LYS A 477 -13.88 -10.58 4.34
CA LYS A 477 -14.64 -11.84 4.37
C LYS A 477 -16.13 -11.68 4.07
N LEU A 478 -16.76 -10.59 4.50
CA LEU A 478 -18.17 -10.32 4.19
C LEU A 478 -18.41 -10.05 2.71
N SER A 479 -17.41 -9.56 1.96
CA SER A 479 -17.51 -9.39 0.51
C SER A 479 -17.68 -10.70 -0.24
N ARG A 480 -17.22 -11.82 0.33
CA ARG A 480 -17.34 -13.16 -0.29
C ARG A 480 -18.76 -13.67 -0.40
N TYR A 481 -19.71 -13.07 0.30
CA TYR A 481 -21.08 -13.61 0.47
C TYR A 481 -22.15 -12.85 -0.28
N GLN A 482 -21.73 -11.97 -1.22
CA GLN A 482 -22.65 -11.28 -2.13
C GLN A 482 -22.76 -12.02 -3.49
N LYS A 483 -22.93 -13.33 -3.45
CA LYS A 483 -23.44 -14.09 -4.60
C LYS A 483 -24.80 -14.65 -4.29
#